data_b370c0e818371333cc298eddf8a6a2dc
#
_entry.id   b370c0e818371333cc298eddf8a6a2dc
#
_cell.length_a   1.000
_cell.length_b   1.000
_cell.length_c   1.000
_cell.angle_alpha   90.00
_cell.angle_beta   90.00
_cell.angle_gamma   90.00
#
_symmetry.space_group_name_H-M   'P 1'
#
loop_
_entity.id
_entity.type
_entity.pdbx_description
1 polymer ?
#
loop_
_entity_poly.entity_id
_entity_poly.type
_entity_poly.pdbx_seq_one_letter_code
_entity_poly.pdbx_strand_id
1 'polypeptide(L)'
;MSAAFFSAAALSSGKLPEVRFSGIPSLLHEAISCPKNRPHARRAARSRAFQVLYSLQFSPSTTLGDVRTAFLEMPDPTDADMDENAETREEKLYGFAWELVEGVWSNVKNLDSVIERFSQNWRVDRLGKIELTLLRLAVFEMLYRADVPPKVAINEALELSTRFGDAKAKSFINGILDAAIKAQEAGTLTVAGKADA
;
A
#
# COMPACT_ATOMS: atom_id res chain seq x y z
N MET A 1 1.32 41.92 28.22
CA MET A 1 2.15 42.81 27.44
C MET A 1 3.46 42.10 27.17
N SER A 2 3.68 41.62 26.00
CA SER A 2 4.92 41.65 25.21
C SER A 2 4.75 40.86 23.96
N ALA A 3 4.56 41.58 22.86
CA ALA A 3 4.53 41.03 21.51
C ALA A 3 5.96 40.74 21.08
N ALA A 4 6.25 39.56 20.61
CA ALA A 4 7.49 39.23 19.91
C ALA A 4 7.20 39.18 18.41
N PHE A 5 7.72 40.14 17.70
CA PHE A 5 7.84 40.29 16.26
C PHE A 5 8.56 39.08 15.66
N PHE A 6 7.93 38.35 14.72
CA PHE A 6 8.63 37.50 13.80
C PHE A 6 8.79 38.20 12.46
N SER A 7 10.02 38.55 12.19
CA SER A 7 10.50 39.18 10.97
C SER A 7 10.43 38.18 9.80
N ALA A 8 9.78 38.62 8.75
CA ALA A 8 9.78 37.95 7.46
C ALA A 8 11.06 38.33 6.70
N ALA A 9 12.01 37.40 6.61
CA ALA A 9 13.05 37.42 5.56
C ALA A 9 13.77 36.07 5.51
N ALA A 10 13.49 35.27 4.47
CA ALA A 10 14.43 34.43 3.72
C ALA A 10 13.66 33.39 2.86
N LEU A 11 13.08 33.88 1.78
CA LEU A 11 12.80 33.04 0.60
C LEU A 11 14.07 33.07 -0.25
N SER A 12 14.93 32.05 -0.11
CA SER A 12 15.94 31.69 -1.13
C SER A 12 16.72 30.47 -0.63
N SER A 13 16.38 29.36 -1.11
CA SER A 13 17.14 28.16 -1.50
C SER A 13 16.31 26.90 -1.21
N GLY A 14 15.85 26.28 -2.28
CA GLY A 14 15.05 25.05 -2.27
C GLY A 14 15.87 23.84 -1.81
N LYS A 15 15.95 23.65 -0.51
CA LYS A 15 16.43 22.42 0.10
C LYS A 15 15.44 22.05 1.20
N LEU A 16 14.62 21.06 0.91
CA LEU A 16 13.75 20.45 1.91
C LEU A 16 14.60 19.93 3.08
N PRO A 17 14.17 20.11 4.33
CA PRO A 17 14.93 19.60 5.47
C PRO A 17 14.93 18.07 5.42
N GLU A 18 16.14 17.49 5.38
CA GLU A 18 16.35 16.08 5.69
C GLU A 18 15.89 15.83 7.13
N VAL A 19 14.79 15.12 7.29
CA VAL A 19 14.41 14.58 8.59
C VAL A 19 15.36 13.40 8.88
N ARG A 20 16.50 13.70 9.49
CA ARG A 20 17.36 12.68 10.07
C ARG A 20 16.66 12.10 11.29
N PHE A 21 16.14 10.88 11.15
CA PHE A 21 15.79 10.03 12.28
C PHE A 21 17.07 9.55 12.97
N SER A 22 17.74 10.42 13.72
CA SER A 22 18.84 10.05 14.61
C SER A 22 18.26 9.90 16.01
N GLY A 23 18.01 8.67 16.43
CA GLY A 23 17.65 8.42 17.83
C GLY A 23 16.89 7.12 18.15
N ILE A 24 16.83 6.15 17.24
CA ILE A 24 16.34 4.81 17.61
C ILE A 24 17.58 3.95 17.93
N PRO A 25 17.74 3.44 19.17
CA PRO A 25 18.85 2.54 19.49
C PRO A 25 18.80 1.30 18.61
N SER A 26 19.94 0.91 18.03
CA SER A 26 20.07 -0.26 17.15
C SER A 26 19.53 -1.58 17.78
N LEU A 27 19.46 -1.67 19.08
CA LEU A 27 18.93 -2.82 19.83
C LEU A 27 17.42 -3.01 19.71
N LEU A 28 16.65 -1.97 19.36
CA LEU A 28 15.21 -2.09 19.13
C LEU A 28 14.88 -2.58 17.70
N HIS A 29 15.82 -2.48 16.78
CA HIS A 29 15.61 -2.94 15.40
C HIS A 29 15.70 -4.46 15.26
N GLU A 30 16.40 -5.15 16.15
CA GLU A 30 16.50 -6.63 16.15
C GLU A 30 15.35 -7.32 16.90
N ALA A 31 14.70 -6.63 17.84
CA ALA A 31 13.62 -7.23 18.65
C ALA A 31 12.25 -7.24 17.95
N ILE A 32 12.05 -6.45 16.89
CA ILE A 32 10.82 -6.45 16.07
C ILE A 32 11.05 -7.21 14.76
N SER A 33 11.78 -8.31 14.83
CA SER A 33 11.81 -9.27 13.74
C SER A 33 10.54 -10.12 13.81
N CYS A 34 9.43 -9.51 13.41
CA CYS A 34 8.25 -10.25 12.98
C CYS A 34 8.71 -11.35 12.02
N PRO A 35 8.24 -12.60 12.09
CA PRO A 35 8.65 -13.68 11.19
C PRO A 35 8.25 -13.34 9.76
N LYS A 36 9.08 -12.55 9.11
CA LYS A 36 8.87 -11.91 7.80
C LYS A 36 8.72 -12.89 6.64
N ASN A 37 8.68 -14.21 6.89
CA ASN A 37 8.91 -15.18 5.82
C ASN A 37 7.97 -16.40 5.80
N ARG A 38 6.73 -16.28 6.28
CA ARG A 38 5.72 -17.31 6.03
C ARG A 38 4.84 -16.86 4.86
N PRO A 39 4.84 -17.56 3.71
CA PRO A 39 3.99 -17.21 2.55
C PRO A 39 2.51 -17.06 2.93
N HIS A 40 2.02 -17.88 3.86
CA HIS A 40 0.67 -17.80 4.39
C HIS A 40 0.38 -16.49 5.13
N ALA A 41 1.32 -15.99 5.94
CA ALA A 41 1.15 -14.75 6.69
C ALA A 41 1.06 -13.54 5.73
N ARG A 42 1.89 -13.49 4.68
CA ARG A 42 1.84 -12.41 3.67
C ARG A 42 0.56 -12.47 2.84
N ARG A 43 0.05 -13.66 2.53
CA ARG A 43 -1.23 -13.83 1.82
C ARG A 43 -2.40 -13.38 2.68
N ALA A 44 -2.44 -13.74 3.95
CA ALA A 44 -3.44 -13.26 4.91
C ALA A 44 -3.39 -11.73 5.04
N ALA A 45 -2.19 -11.15 5.17
CA ALA A 45 -1.99 -9.72 5.23
C ALA A 45 -2.50 -8.97 3.98
N ARG A 46 -2.27 -9.51 2.76
CA ARG A 46 -2.85 -8.96 1.52
C ARG A 46 -4.37 -9.04 1.51
N SER A 47 -4.93 -10.16 1.96
CA SER A 47 -6.38 -10.31 2.05
C SER A 47 -7.00 -9.27 2.99
N ARG A 48 -6.36 -9.04 4.15
CA ARG A 48 -6.77 -7.99 5.10
C ARG A 48 -6.64 -6.60 4.49
N ALA A 49 -5.49 -6.28 3.89
CA ALA A 49 -5.26 -5.00 3.24
C ALA A 49 -6.30 -4.73 2.15
N PHE A 50 -6.62 -5.73 1.32
CA PHE A 50 -7.68 -5.65 0.33
C PHE A 50 -9.04 -5.30 0.95
N GLN A 51 -9.44 -6.00 2.02
CA GLN A 51 -10.74 -5.78 2.67
C GLN A 51 -10.85 -4.36 3.24
N VAL A 52 -9.79 -3.86 3.90
CA VAL A 52 -9.75 -2.50 4.42
C VAL A 52 -9.84 -1.48 3.27
N LEU A 53 -8.98 -1.59 2.25
CA LEU A 53 -8.98 -0.69 1.11
C LEU A 53 -10.30 -0.70 0.33
N TYR A 54 -10.94 -1.86 0.24
CA TYR A 54 -12.26 -1.99 -0.37
C TYR A 54 -13.34 -1.27 0.46
N SER A 55 -13.35 -1.44 1.78
CA SER A 55 -14.31 -0.79 2.67
C SER A 55 -14.19 0.73 2.61
N LEU A 56 -12.97 1.27 2.52
CA LEU A 56 -12.70 2.70 2.41
C LEU A 56 -13.31 3.35 1.15
N GLN A 57 -13.61 2.58 0.10
CA GLN A 57 -14.29 3.11 -1.08
C GLN A 57 -15.78 3.45 -0.86
N PHE A 58 -16.35 3.03 0.26
CA PHE A 58 -17.74 3.32 0.64
C PHE A 58 -17.86 4.35 1.75
N SER A 59 -16.73 4.68 2.38
CA SER A 59 -16.65 5.66 3.46
C SER A 59 -15.86 6.88 3.00
N PRO A 60 -16.32 8.09 3.25
CA PRO A 60 -15.58 9.31 2.92
C PRO A 60 -14.41 9.51 3.90
N SER A 61 -13.44 8.61 3.87
CA SER A 61 -12.22 8.73 4.67
C SER A 61 -11.34 9.80 4.07
N THR A 62 -11.10 10.85 4.81
CA THR A 62 -10.36 12.02 4.34
C THR A 62 -8.97 12.13 4.95
N THR A 63 -8.73 11.43 6.05
CA THR A 63 -7.46 11.50 6.79
C THR A 63 -6.82 10.12 6.98
N LEU A 64 -5.51 10.11 7.16
CA LEU A 64 -4.77 8.88 7.52
C LEU A 64 -5.24 8.31 8.88
N GLY A 65 -5.73 9.18 9.77
CA GLY A 65 -6.31 8.77 11.05
C GLY A 65 -7.56 7.90 10.86
N ASP A 66 -8.43 8.26 9.91
CA ASP A 66 -9.63 7.48 9.59
C ASP A 66 -9.27 6.10 9.03
N VAL A 67 -8.25 6.08 8.13
CA VAL A 67 -7.73 4.83 7.55
C VAL A 67 -7.16 3.91 8.62
N ARG A 68 -6.40 4.47 9.57
CA ARG A 68 -5.84 3.75 10.71
C ARG A 68 -6.94 3.15 11.58
N THR A 69 -7.97 3.94 11.88
CA THR A 69 -9.13 3.49 12.65
C THR A 69 -9.83 2.34 11.94
N ALA A 70 -10.14 2.49 10.65
CA ALA A 70 -10.78 1.44 9.85
C ALA A 70 -9.94 0.15 9.81
N PHE A 71 -8.61 0.26 9.72
CA PHE A 71 -7.71 -0.89 9.74
C PHE A 71 -7.74 -1.61 11.09
N LEU A 72 -7.76 -0.87 12.20
CA LEU A 72 -7.75 -1.45 13.56
C LEU A 72 -9.11 -2.03 13.96
N GLU A 73 -10.20 -1.51 13.42
CA GLU A 73 -11.55 -2.00 13.67
C GLU A 73 -11.92 -3.21 12.81
N MET A 74 -11.23 -3.41 11.67
CA MET A 74 -11.48 -4.56 10.81
C MET A 74 -11.08 -5.85 11.54
N PRO A 75 -12.01 -6.83 11.70
CA PRO A 75 -11.69 -8.12 12.30
C PRO A 75 -10.53 -8.80 11.56
N ASP A 76 -9.57 -9.33 12.30
CA ASP A 76 -8.48 -10.10 11.71
C ASP A 76 -8.90 -11.59 11.74
N PRO A 77 -8.89 -12.28 10.61
CA PRO A 77 -9.17 -13.71 10.58
C PRO A 77 -8.22 -14.55 11.45
N THR A 78 -7.04 -14.01 11.76
CA THR A 78 -6.06 -14.65 12.63
C THR A 78 -6.32 -14.42 14.11
N ASP A 79 -7.17 -13.44 14.48
CA ASP A 79 -7.57 -13.19 15.88
C ASP A 79 -8.53 -14.28 16.43
N ALA A 80 -9.05 -15.17 15.57
CA ALA A 80 -9.94 -16.26 15.98
C ALA A 80 -9.22 -17.37 16.76
N ASP A 81 -7.93 -17.54 16.52
CA ASP A 81 -7.07 -18.44 17.28
C ASP A 81 -6.41 -17.62 18.40
N MET A 82 -7.13 -17.48 19.51
CA MET A 82 -6.68 -16.78 20.72
C MET A 82 -5.42 -17.45 21.28
N ASP A 83 -4.27 -17.12 20.71
CA ASP A 83 -2.97 -17.44 21.26
C ASP A 83 -2.57 -16.33 22.24
N GLU A 84 -1.93 -16.67 23.37
CA GLU A 84 -1.46 -15.73 24.40
C GLU A 84 -0.46 -14.67 23.86
N ASN A 85 -0.05 -14.80 22.60
CA ASN A 85 0.83 -13.89 21.85
C ASN A 85 0.08 -13.02 20.84
N ALA A 86 -1.21 -12.71 21.05
CA ALA A 86 -1.93 -11.81 20.16
C ALA A 86 -1.20 -10.45 20.05
N GLU A 87 -0.84 -10.08 18.84
CA GLU A 87 -0.22 -8.78 18.55
C GLU A 87 -1.05 -7.65 19.14
N THR A 88 -0.41 -6.72 19.83
CA THR A 88 -1.09 -5.55 20.35
C THR A 88 -1.64 -4.72 19.20
N ARG A 89 -2.65 -3.89 19.49
CA ARG A 89 -3.29 -3.01 18.51
C ARG A 89 -2.28 -2.09 17.80
N GLU A 90 -1.21 -1.71 18.50
CA GLU A 90 -0.13 -0.90 17.95
C GLU A 90 0.83 -1.71 17.08
N GLU A 91 1.17 -2.93 17.47
CA GLU A 91 2.03 -3.83 16.70
C GLU A 91 1.45 -4.15 15.32
N LYS A 92 0.12 -4.27 15.20
CA LYS A 92 -0.57 -4.44 13.92
C LYS A 92 -0.29 -3.32 12.92
N LEU A 93 0.04 -2.11 13.39
CA LEU A 93 0.40 -0.96 12.55
C LEU A 93 1.85 -0.97 12.05
N TYR A 94 2.66 -1.90 12.51
CA TYR A 94 4.02 -2.13 11.98
C TYR A 94 4.09 -3.35 11.07
N GLY A 95 2.95 -4.00 10.81
CA GLY A 95 2.87 -5.19 9.99
C GLY A 95 2.72 -4.93 8.50
N PHE A 96 3.04 -5.96 7.70
CA PHE A 96 2.96 -5.91 6.23
C PHE A 96 1.58 -5.48 5.71
N ALA A 97 0.48 -5.87 6.40
CA ALA A 97 -0.86 -5.47 6.01
C ALA A 97 -1.09 -3.96 6.10
N TRP A 98 -0.60 -3.32 7.17
CA TRP A 98 -0.69 -1.88 7.33
C TRP A 98 0.17 -1.13 6.31
N GLU A 99 1.40 -1.58 6.08
CA GLU A 99 2.29 -1.00 5.08
C GLU A 99 1.62 -0.97 3.68
N LEU A 100 0.86 -2.02 3.33
CA LEU A 100 0.10 -2.06 2.09
C LEU A 100 -1.06 -1.06 2.10
N VAL A 101 -1.83 -0.98 3.18
CA VAL A 101 -2.98 -0.06 3.28
C VAL A 101 -2.53 1.39 3.21
N GLU A 102 -1.57 1.77 4.06
CA GLU A 102 -1.02 3.13 4.11
C GLU A 102 -0.36 3.51 2.79
N GLY A 103 0.43 2.60 2.22
CA GLY A 103 1.13 2.83 0.97
C GLY A 103 0.18 3.02 -0.22
N VAL A 104 -0.83 2.18 -0.36
CA VAL A 104 -1.85 2.33 -1.41
C VAL A 104 -2.64 3.62 -1.21
N TRP A 105 -3.10 3.91 0.02
CA TRP A 105 -3.88 5.10 0.30
C TRP A 105 -3.10 6.39 0.01
N SER A 106 -1.85 6.45 0.42
CA SER A 106 -0.99 7.61 0.20
C SER A 106 -0.63 7.85 -1.27
N ASN A 107 -0.68 6.81 -2.10
CA ASN A 107 -0.27 6.86 -3.51
C ASN A 107 -1.43 6.70 -4.50
N VAL A 108 -2.70 6.77 -4.05
CA VAL A 108 -3.88 6.50 -4.89
C VAL A 108 -3.82 7.22 -6.25
N LYS A 109 -3.50 8.51 -6.28
CA LYS A 109 -3.46 9.29 -7.53
C LYS A 109 -2.42 8.77 -8.53
N ASN A 110 -1.25 8.40 -8.03
CA ASN A 110 -0.18 7.86 -8.86
C ASN A 110 -0.54 6.46 -9.38
N LEU A 111 -1.11 5.62 -8.51
CA LEU A 111 -1.56 4.28 -8.86
C LEU A 111 -2.67 4.34 -9.92
N ASP A 112 -3.63 5.23 -9.77
CA ASP A 112 -4.72 5.43 -10.72
C ASP A 112 -4.19 5.87 -12.09
N SER A 113 -3.23 6.79 -12.15
CA SER A 113 -2.58 7.20 -13.40
C SER A 113 -1.89 6.04 -14.10
N VAL A 114 -1.23 5.15 -13.34
CA VAL A 114 -0.61 3.95 -13.91
C VAL A 114 -1.67 2.99 -14.43
N ILE A 115 -2.73 2.74 -13.66
CA ILE A 115 -3.83 1.86 -14.07
C ILE A 115 -4.50 2.39 -15.33
N GLU A 116 -4.80 3.68 -15.40
CA GLU A 116 -5.41 4.30 -16.61
C GLU A 116 -4.53 4.15 -17.85
N ARG A 117 -3.21 4.29 -17.70
CA ARG A 117 -2.27 4.13 -18.81
C ARG A 117 -2.34 2.75 -19.48
N PHE A 118 -2.64 1.71 -18.71
CA PHE A 118 -2.67 0.32 -19.20
C PHE A 118 -4.07 -0.27 -19.35
N SER A 119 -5.11 0.42 -18.88
CA SER A 119 -6.50 -0.06 -18.93
C SER A 119 -7.21 0.20 -20.25
N GLN A 120 -6.51 0.40 -21.36
CA GLN A 120 -6.99 0.64 -22.74
C GLN A 120 -8.52 0.80 -22.83
N ASN A 121 -9.01 2.04 -22.98
CA ASN A 121 -10.43 2.40 -23.10
C ASN A 121 -11.29 2.36 -21.82
N TRP A 122 -10.72 2.07 -20.66
CA TRP A 122 -11.45 2.10 -19.39
C TRP A 122 -10.89 3.18 -18.46
N ARG A 123 -11.72 4.11 -18.10
CA ARG A 123 -11.40 5.10 -17.06
C ARG A 123 -11.50 4.43 -15.69
N VAL A 124 -10.65 4.83 -14.76
CA VAL A 124 -10.61 4.28 -13.39
C VAL A 124 -11.96 4.40 -12.69
N ASP A 125 -12.71 5.48 -12.93
CA ASP A 125 -14.04 5.72 -12.34
C ASP A 125 -15.12 4.73 -12.83
N ARG A 126 -14.86 3.99 -13.92
CA ARG A 126 -15.78 2.97 -14.47
C ARG A 126 -15.39 1.55 -14.10
N LEU A 127 -14.24 1.37 -13.47
CA LEU A 127 -13.82 0.04 -13.00
C LEU A 127 -14.65 -0.40 -11.81
N GLY A 128 -14.90 -1.69 -11.72
CA GLY A 128 -15.51 -2.26 -10.52
C GLY A 128 -14.62 -2.01 -9.30
N LYS A 129 -15.23 -1.80 -8.15
CA LYS A 129 -14.49 -1.46 -6.91
C LYS A 129 -13.54 -2.57 -6.49
N ILE A 130 -13.89 -3.83 -6.76
CA ILE A 130 -13.03 -4.98 -6.47
C ILE A 130 -11.80 -4.95 -7.36
N GLU A 131 -11.99 -4.83 -8.68
CA GLU A 131 -10.93 -4.79 -9.67
C GLU A 131 -9.97 -3.63 -9.40
N LEU A 132 -10.53 -2.45 -9.15
CA LEU A 132 -9.75 -1.26 -8.86
C LEU A 132 -8.91 -1.42 -7.59
N THR A 133 -9.47 -1.99 -6.51
CA THR A 133 -8.73 -2.22 -5.28
C THR A 133 -7.59 -3.21 -5.50
N LEU A 134 -7.83 -4.30 -6.22
CA LEU A 134 -6.82 -5.31 -6.54
C LEU A 134 -5.72 -4.74 -7.43
N LEU A 135 -6.07 -3.94 -8.43
CA LEU A 135 -5.11 -3.28 -9.30
C LEU A 135 -4.24 -2.29 -8.52
N ARG A 136 -4.83 -1.44 -7.66
CA ARG A 136 -4.08 -0.51 -6.81
C ARG A 136 -3.09 -1.25 -5.91
N LEU A 137 -3.54 -2.33 -5.26
CA LEU A 137 -2.72 -3.14 -4.38
C LEU A 137 -1.53 -3.78 -5.13
N ALA A 138 -1.79 -4.43 -6.28
CA ALA A 138 -0.76 -5.09 -7.06
C ALA A 138 0.24 -4.09 -7.66
N VAL A 139 -0.24 -2.98 -8.23
CA VAL A 139 0.63 -1.93 -8.79
C VAL A 139 1.48 -1.29 -7.70
N PHE A 140 0.92 -1.09 -6.49
CA PHE A 140 1.70 -0.62 -5.35
C PHE A 140 2.84 -1.59 -5.00
N GLU A 141 2.54 -2.88 -4.85
CA GLU A 141 3.58 -3.88 -4.57
C GLU A 141 4.64 -3.93 -5.68
N MET A 142 4.24 -3.93 -6.94
CA MET A 142 5.17 -3.97 -8.08
C MET A 142 6.13 -2.77 -8.13
N LEU A 143 5.63 -1.58 -7.82
CA LEU A 143 6.37 -0.35 -8.02
C LEU A 143 7.12 0.14 -6.76
N TYR A 144 6.55 -0.09 -5.58
CA TYR A 144 7.06 0.49 -4.32
C TYR A 144 7.67 -0.53 -3.37
N ARG A 145 7.46 -1.84 -3.62
CA ARG A 145 7.98 -2.90 -2.74
C ARG A 145 9.11 -3.67 -3.40
N ALA A 146 10.36 -3.33 -3.04
CA ALA A 146 11.54 -4.02 -3.56
C ALA A 146 11.66 -5.47 -3.04
N ASP A 147 11.05 -5.76 -1.87
CA ASP A 147 11.05 -7.08 -1.25
C ASP A 147 9.99 -8.03 -1.85
N VAL A 148 9.15 -7.54 -2.77
CA VAL A 148 8.13 -8.34 -3.48
C VAL A 148 8.45 -8.38 -4.98
N PRO A 149 8.82 -9.55 -5.52
CA PRO A 149 8.99 -9.68 -6.97
C PRO A 149 7.68 -9.35 -7.71
N PRO A 150 7.71 -8.58 -8.81
CA PRO A 150 6.50 -8.16 -9.52
C PRO A 150 5.59 -9.34 -9.94
N LYS A 151 6.16 -10.47 -10.36
CA LYS A 151 5.40 -11.68 -10.70
C LYS A 151 4.65 -12.26 -9.50
N VAL A 152 5.19 -12.12 -8.29
CA VAL A 152 4.50 -12.54 -7.07
C VAL A 152 3.33 -11.63 -6.77
N ALA A 153 3.50 -10.31 -6.89
CA ALA A 153 2.40 -9.34 -6.72
C ALA A 153 1.24 -9.63 -7.67
N ILE A 154 1.53 -9.92 -8.95
CA ILE A 154 0.51 -10.29 -9.94
C ILE A 154 -0.21 -11.57 -9.53
N ASN A 155 0.51 -12.64 -9.22
CA ASN A 155 -0.09 -13.92 -8.85
C ASN A 155 -0.99 -13.79 -7.62
N GLU A 156 -0.54 -13.09 -6.58
CA GLU A 156 -1.33 -12.87 -5.37
C GLU A 156 -2.60 -12.04 -5.66
N ALA A 157 -2.52 -11.03 -6.54
CA ALA A 157 -3.70 -10.27 -6.95
C ALA A 157 -4.70 -11.16 -7.72
N LEU A 158 -4.23 -12.06 -8.58
CA LEU A 158 -5.09 -13.02 -9.31
C LEU A 158 -5.73 -14.05 -8.36
N GLU A 159 -5.02 -14.48 -7.33
CA GLU A 159 -5.59 -15.34 -6.28
C GLU A 159 -6.70 -14.61 -5.50
N LEU A 160 -6.45 -13.36 -5.11
CA LEU A 160 -7.46 -12.52 -4.45
C LEU A 160 -8.66 -12.28 -5.38
N SER A 161 -8.45 -12.07 -6.68
CA SER A 161 -9.55 -11.90 -7.64
C SER A 161 -10.41 -13.16 -7.79
N THR A 162 -9.84 -14.32 -7.62
CA THR A 162 -10.59 -15.58 -7.60
C THR A 162 -11.45 -15.71 -6.34
N ARG A 163 -11.00 -15.11 -5.23
CA ARG A 163 -11.70 -15.18 -3.93
C ARG A 163 -12.80 -14.13 -3.81
N PHE A 164 -12.57 -12.91 -4.31
CA PHE A 164 -13.43 -11.76 -4.08
C PHE A 164 -14.14 -11.23 -5.34
N GLY A 165 -13.66 -11.58 -6.53
CA GLY A 165 -14.20 -11.14 -7.81
C GLY A 165 -14.86 -12.27 -8.58
N ASP A 166 -15.13 -12.01 -9.85
CA ASP A 166 -15.65 -13.00 -10.79
C ASP A 166 -14.56 -13.51 -11.76
N ALA A 167 -14.90 -14.49 -12.58
CA ALA A 167 -13.96 -15.07 -13.55
C ALA A 167 -13.51 -14.05 -14.62
N LYS A 168 -14.32 -13.04 -14.94
CA LYS A 168 -13.98 -12.00 -15.92
C LYS A 168 -13.00 -10.99 -15.31
N ALA A 169 -13.15 -10.68 -14.02
CA ALA A 169 -12.24 -9.80 -13.28
C ALA A 169 -10.80 -10.32 -13.36
N LYS A 170 -10.57 -11.62 -13.18
CA LYS A 170 -9.25 -12.23 -13.23
C LYS A 170 -8.52 -11.98 -14.54
N SER A 171 -9.19 -12.21 -15.68
CA SER A 171 -8.60 -12.00 -17.02
C SER A 171 -8.30 -10.51 -17.27
N PHE A 172 -9.21 -9.64 -16.85
CA PHE A 172 -9.05 -8.19 -16.97
C PHE A 172 -7.87 -7.66 -16.14
N ILE A 173 -7.79 -8.03 -14.86
CA ILE A 173 -6.69 -7.66 -13.97
C ILE A 173 -5.35 -8.17 -14.53
N ASN A 174 -5.30 -9.43 -14.96
CA ASN A 174 -4.08 -10.00 -15.54
C ASN A 174 -3.58 -9.21 -16.76
N GLY A 175 -4.48 -8.81 -17.65
CA GLY A 175 -4.11 -8.04 -18.84
C GLY A 175 -3.47 -6.69 -18.51
N ILE A 176 -4.01 -5.96 -17.54
CA ILE A 176 -3.47 -4.68 -17.10
C ILE A 176 -2.12 -4.84 -16.41
N LEU A 177 -2.01 -5.78 -15.48
CA LEU A 177 -0.78 -6.01 -14.71
C LEU A 177 0.35 -6.55 -15.59
N ASP A 178 0.04 -7.39 -16.58
CA ASP A 178 1.02 -7.89 -17.54
C ASP A 178 1.56 -6.78 -18.46
N ALA A 179 0.71 -5.84 -18.84
CA ALA A 179 1.14 -4.66 -19.59
C ALA A 179 2.02 -3.73 -18.73
N ALA A 180 1.66 -3.55 -17.46
CA ALA A 180 2.41 -2.72 -16.53
C ALA A 180 3.81 -3.29 -16.23
N ILE A 181 3.93 -4.61 -15.99
CA ILE A 181 5.26 -5.24 -15.75
C ILE A 181 6.15 -5.13 -16.99
N LYS A 182 5.62 -5.34 -18.19
CA LYS A 182 6.38 -5.19 -19.44
C LYS A 182 6.91 -3.76 -19.62
N ALA A 183 6.10 -2.76 -19.26
CA ALA A 183 6.51 -1.36 -19.30
C ALA A 183 7.57 -1.03 -18.24
N GLN A 184 7.50 -1.66 -17.06
CA GLN A 184 8.51 -1.53 -16.02
C GLN A 184 9.84 -2.18 -16.45
N GLU A 185 9.81 -3.38 -17.01
CA GLU A 185 10.99 -4.09 -17.53
C GLU A 185 11.64 -3.33 -18.69
N ALA A 186 10.84 -2.66 -19.51
CA ALA A 186 11.32 -1.81 -20.62
C ALA A 186 11.81 -0.42 -20.15
N GLY A 187 11.76 -0.11 -18.85
CA GLY A 187 12.15 1.19 -18.29
C GLY A 187 11.23 2.36 -18.68
N THR A 188 10.06 2.07 -19.28
CA THR A 188 9.08 3.09 -19.67
C THR A 188 8.09 3.43 -18.56
N LEU A 189 8.06 2.65 -17.50
CA LEU A 189 7.31 2.87 -16.28
C LEU A 189 8.28 3.02 -15.13
N THR A 190 8.57 4.26 -14.76
CA THR A 190 9.39 4.61 -13.58
C THR A 190 8.50 5.27 -12.53
N VAL A 191 8.73 4.97 -11.27
CA VAL A 191 8.07 5.65 -10.15
C VAL A 191 8.81 6.95 -9.88
N ALA A 192 8.10 8.05 -9.86
CA ALA A 192 8.65 9.30 -9.37
C ALA A 192 9.01 9.13 -7.88
N GLY A 193 10.28 8.90 -7.57
CA GLY A 193 10.76 8.69 -6.19
C GLY A 193 11.74 7.52 -6.02
N LYS A 194 11.94 6.67 -7.02
CA LYS A 194 13.00 5.66 -7.04
C LYS A 194 14.18 6.20 -7.89
N ALA A 195 14.76 7.30 -7.42
CA ALA A 195 16.08 7.70 -7.86
C ALA A 195 17.08 6.85 -7.08
N ASP A 196 17.81 6.07 -7.81
CA ASP A 196 19.06 5.36 -7.50
C ASP A 196 19.45 5.29 -6.02
N ALA A 197 19.32 4.10 -5.43
CA ALA A 197 20.06 3.67 -4.26
C ALA A 197 21.11 2.64 -4.71
#